data_d6a7ba7c96bdd3eb19dba90386c79a33
#
_entry.id   d6a7ba7c96bdd3eb19dba90386c79a33
#
_cell.length_a   1.000
_cell.length_b   1.000
_cell.length_c   1.000
_cell.angle_alpha   90.00
_cell.angle_beta   90.00
_cell.angle_gamma   90.00
#
_symmetry.space_group_name_H-M   'P 1'
#
loop_
_entity.id
_entity.type
_entity.pdbx_description
1 polymer ?
#
loop_
_entity_poly.entity_id
_entity_poly.type
_entity_poly.pdbx_seq_one_letter_code
_entity_poly.pdbx_strand_id
1 'polypeptide(L)'
;MDSDKLFTLRTVEDTFRIKEFVDEHKPKSAVMVGGGFIGLEVAENLRELGIDVTIVQRPKQLMNPFDADMASFIHSEVRKHGVKLALGYSVEGFAERDGGLDVLLKDQPSIHGDMVVLAIGVTPESTLARDAGLALG
;
A
#
# COMPACT_ATOMS: atom_id res chain seq x y z
N MET A 1 -3.65 3.46 15.64
CA MET A 1 -4.50 2.26 15.80
C MET A 1 -3.61 1.06 15.63
N ASP A 2 -3.68 0.14 16.56
CA ASP A 2 -2.96 -1.14 16.53
C ASP A 2 -3.98 -2.21 16.15
N SER A 3 -3.77 -2.90 15.03
CA SER A 3 -4.67 -3.95 14.53
C SER A 3 -3.84 -5.04 13.87
N ASP A 4 -4.23 -6.29 14.09
CA ASP A 4 -3.62 -7.48 13.48
C ASP A 4 -3.83 -7.59 11.96
N LYS A 5 -4.70 -6.71 11.40
CA LYS A 5 -5.03 -6.60 9.97
C LYS A 5 -4.38 -5.41 9.27
N LEU A 6 -3.64 -4.59 10.02
CA LEU A 6 -2.92 -3.43 9.52
C LEU A 6 -1.43 -3.73 9.47
N PHE A 7 -0.87 -3.78 8.28
CA PHE A 7 0.52 -4.18 8.03
C PHE A 7 1.35 -3.03 7.51
N THR A 8 2.64 -3.09 7.82
CA THR A 8 3.69 -2.37 7.11
C THR A 8 4.61 -3.39 6.48
N LEU A 9 5.36 -3.00 5.46
CA LEU A 9 6.37 -3.87 4.84
C LEU A 9 7.71 -3.15 4.80
N ARG A 10 8.62 -3.58 5.65
CA ARG A 10 9.96 -3.01 5.78
C ARG A 10 11.03 -4.08 5.95
N THR A 11 10.72 -5.19 6.61
CA THR A 11 11.65 -6.26 6.95
C THR A 11 11.15 -7.60 6.40
N VAL A 12 12.03 -8.59 6.45
CA VAL A 12 11.67 -9.98 6.08
C VAL A 12 10.59 -10.52 7.03
N GLU A 13 10.67 -10.17 8.31
CA GLU A 13 9.67 -10.54 9.32
C GLU A 13 8.28 -9.99 8.98
N ASP A 14 8.20 -8.74 8.47
CA ASP A 14 6.93 -8.17 8.00
C ASP A 14 6.35 -8.99 6.85
N THR A 15 7.20 -9.46 5.93
CA THR A 15 6.76 -10.33 4.82
C THR A 15 6.18 -11.64 5.35
N PHE A 16 6.83 -12.26 6.32
CA PHE A 16 6.33 -13.49 6.94
C PHE A 16 4.99 -13.27 7.65
N ARG A 17 4.82 -12.16 8.37
CA ARG A 17 3.56 -11.81 9.04
C ARG A 17 2.41 -11.62 8.03
N ILE A 18 2.67 -10.91 6.93
CA ILE A 18 1.68 -10.73 5.86
C ILE A 18 1.33 -12.08 5.24
N LYS A 19 2.34 -12.91 4.93
CA LYS A 19 2.14 -14.24 4.36
C LYS A 19 1.34 -15.15 5.29
N GLU A 20 1.70 -15.23 6.56
CA GLU A 20 0.99 -16.00 7.58
C GLU A 20 -0.49 -15.58 7.67
N PHE A 21 -0.74 -14.27 7.74
CA PHE A 21 -2.10 -13.75 7.75
C PHE A 21 -2.90 -14.17 6.51
N VAL A 22 -2.31 -14.07 5.32
CA VAL A 22 -2.95 -14.48 4.05
C VAL A 22 -3.22 -16.00 4.05
N ASP A 23 -2.25 -16.81 4.50
CA ASP A 23 -2.39 -18.27 4.51
C ASP A 23 -3.44 -18.74 5.51
N GLU A 24 -3.53 -18.11 6.69
CA GLU A 24 -4.45 -18.51 7.76
C GLU A 24 -5.87 -17.95 7.57
N HIS A 25 -5.99 -16.66 7.24
CA HIS A 25 -7.28 -15.98 7.19
C HIS A 25 -7.91 -15.95 5.80
N LYS A 26 -7.11 -16.21 4.74
CA LYS A 26 -7.57 -16.22 3.34
C LYS A 26 -8.39 -14.99 2.97
N PRO A 27 -7.84 -13.77 3.17
CA PRO A 27 -8.55 -12.54 2.90
C PRO A 27 -8.99 -12.51 1.43
N LYS A 28 -10.15 -11.94 1.17
CA LYS A 28 -10.70 -11.78 -0.18
C LYS A 28 -10.38 -10.42 -0.75
N SER A 29 -10.12 -9.45 0.12
CA SER A 29 -9.87 -8.06 -0.24
C SER A 29 -8.71 -7.46 0.55
N ALA A 30 -7.93 -6.60 -0.11
CA ALA A 30 -6.85 -5.85 0.50
C ALA A 30 -6.87 -4.39 0.04
N VAL A 31 -6.56 -3.48 0.96
CA VAL A 31 -6.34 -2.08 0.62
C VAL A 31 -4.87 -1.75 0.79
N MET A 32 -4.23 -1.31 -0.30
CA MET A 32 -2.89 -0.78 -0.30
C MET A 32 -2.94 0.74 -0.12
N VAL A 33 -2.33 1.26 0.92
CA VAL A 33 -2.19 2.71 1.14
C VAL A 33 -0.79 3.13 0.70
N GLY A 34 -0.72 3.77 -0.46
CA GLY A 34 0.51 4.18 -1.13
C GLY A 34 0.74 3.42 -2.45
N GLY A 35 0.96 4.18 -3.52
CA GLY A 35 1.14 3.70 -4.89
C GLY A 35 2.55 3.92 -5.44
N GLY A 36 3.56 3.78 -4.58
CA GLY A 36 4.97 3.71 -4.97
C GLY A 36 5.40 2.27 -5.29
N PHE A 37 6.70 2.03 -5.45
CA PHE A 37 7.26 0.72 -5.81
C PHE A 37 6.79 -0.39 -4.88
N ILE A 38 6.96 -0.24 -3.57
CA ILE A 38 6.56 -1.25 -2.58
C ILE A 38 5.06 -1.56 -2.69
N GLY A 39 4.23 -0.50 -2.78
CA GLY A 39 2.78 -0.67 -2.87
C GLY A 39 2.34 -1.42 -4.13
N LEU A 40 2.99 -1.16 -5.27
CA LEU A 40 2.70 -1.84 -6.53
C LEU A 40 3.13 -3.31 -6.50
N GLU A 41 4.34 -3.61 -6.03
CA GLU A 41 4.85 -4.98 -5.93
C GLU A 41 4.00 -5.84 -4.99
N VAL A 42 3.59 -5.30 -3.84
CA VAL A 42 2.69 -6.02 -2.93
C VAL A 42 1.31 -6.21 -3.57
N ALA A 43 0.77 -5.18 -4.23
CA ALA A 43 -0.52 -5.28 -4.91
C ALA A 43 -0.52 -6.36 -6.00
N GLU A 44 0.54 -6.45 -6.79
CA GLU A 44 0.73 -7.49 -7.79
C GLU A 44 0.72 -8.89 -7.15
N ASN A 45 1.56 -9.12 -6.13
CA ASN A 45 1.63 -10.39 -5.43
C ASN A 45 0.29 -10.81 -4.80
N LEU A 46 -0.44 -9.88 -4.19
CA LEU A 46 -1.75 -10.16 -3.62
C LEU A 46 -2.78 -10.49 -4.72
N ARG A 47 -2.72 -9.81 -5.87
CA ARG A 47 -3.58 -10.15 -7.02
C ARG A 47 -3.29 -11.53 -7.59
N GLU A 48 -2.03 -11.95 -7.67
CA GLU A 48 -1.65 -13.31 -8.11
C GLU A 48 -2.20 -14.38 -7.17
N LEU A 49 -2.36 -14.08 -5.88
CA LEU A 49 -3.02 -14.94 -4.90
C LEU A 49 -4.56 -14.90 -4.99
N GLY A 50 -5.13 -14.13 -5.93
CA GLY A 50 -6.58 -14.02 -6.14
C GLY A 50 -7.29 -13.04 -5.20
N ILE A 51 -6.55 -12.21 -4.46
CA ILE A 51 -7.11 -11.21 -3.55
C ILE A 51 -7.50 -9.95 -4.35
N ASP A 52 -8.68 -9.40 -4.11
CA ASP A 52 -9.11 -8.14 -4.72
C ASP A 52 -8.38 -6.96 -4.09
N VAL A 53 -7.62 -6.22 -4.88
CA VAL A 53 -6.79 -5.13 -4.38
C VAL A 53 -7.31 -3.76 -4.81
N THR A 54 -7.35 -2.83 -3.86
CA THR A 54 -7.57 -1.41 -4.12
C THR A 54 -6.36 -0.61 -3.63
N ILE A 55 -5.74 0.19 -4.50
CA ILE A 55 -4.67 1.11 -4.13
C ILE A 55 -5.25 2.49 -3.85
N VAL A 56 -5.03 2.99 -2.64
CA VAL A 56 -5.34 4.37 -2.24
C VAL A 56 -4.07 5.19 -2.29
N GLN A 57 -4.10 6.30 -3.02
CA GLN A 57 -2.93 7.18 -3.19
C GLN A 57 -3.33 8.64 -3.07
N ARG A 58 -2.62 9.42 -2.24
CA ARG A 58 -2.88 10.85 -2.05
C ARG A 58 -2.58 11.68 -3.31
N PRO A 59 -1.44 11.51 -4.01
CA PRO A 59 -1.27 12.04 -5.35
C PRO A 59 -2.32 11.50 -6.33
N LYS A 60 -2.55 12.24 -7.41
CA LYS A 60 -3.48 11.85 -8.49
C LYS A 60 -2.91 10.80 -9.45
N GLN A 61 -1.72 10.28 -9.15
CA GLN A 61 -1.05 9.26 -9.95
C GLN A 61 -0.30 8.26 -9.06
N LEU A 62 -0.09 7.06 -9.58
CA LEU A 62 0.89 6.11 -9.06
C LEU A 62 2.29 6.58 -9.43
N MET A 63 3.30 6.04 -8.74
CA MET A 63 4.71 6.30 -9.06
C MET A 63 4.99 7.80 -9.23
N ASN A 64 4.70 8.56 -8.20
CA ASN A 64 4.75 10.03 -8.20
C ASN A 64 6.06 10.65 -8.75
N PRO A 65 7.25 9.99 -8.69
CA PRO A 65 8.46 10.50 -9.33
C PRO A 65 8.45 10.46 -10.88
N PHE A 66 7.50 9.74 -11.50
CA PHE A 66 7.39 9.65 -12.96
C PHE A 66 6.57 10.81 -13.51
N ASP A 67 6.84 11.18 -14.77
CA ASP A 67 5.97 12.10 -15.49
C ASP A 67 4.57 11.50 -15.70
N ALA A 68 3.56 12.36 -15.77
CA ALA A 68 2.16 11.91 -15.77
C ALA A 68 1.79 11.03 -16.98
N ASP A 69 2.41 11.26 -18.14
CA ASP A 69 2.24 10.44 -19.33
C ASP A 69 2.83 9.05 -19.14
N MET A 70 4.00 8.94 -18.52
CA MET A 70 4.63 7.66 -18.18
C MET A 70 3.83 6.92 -17.09
N ALA A 71 3.37 7.62 -16.07
CA ALA A 71 2.52 7.05 -15.03
C ALA A 71 1.19 6.49 -15.60
N SER A 72 0.69 7.04 -16.71
CA SER A 72 -0.54 6.57 -17.37
C SER A 72 -0.44 5.13 -17.87
N PHE A 73 0.72 4.69 -18.33
CA PHE A 73 0.96 3.30 -18.73
C PHE A 73 0.85 2.37 -17.53
N ILE A 74 1.42 2.78 -16.38
CA ILE A 74 1.32 2.02 -15.14
C ILE A 74 -0.14 1.92 -14.69
N HIS A 75 -0.91 3.02 -14.71
CA HIS A 75 -2.33 3.01 -14.39
C HIS A 75 -3.12 2.04 -15.27
N SER A 76 -2.81 2.03 -16.57
CA SER A 76 -3.47 1.14 -17.53
C SER A 76 -3.16 -0.32 -17.21
N GLU A 77 -1.90 -0.65 -17.00
CA GLU A 77 -1.47 -2.01 -16.71
C GLU A 77 -2.03 -2.53 -15.38
N VAL A 78 -1.98 -1.71 -14.33
CA VAL A 78 -2.53 -2.05 -13.02
C VAL A 78 -4.04 -2.33 -13.08
N ARG A 79 -4.80 -1.49 -13.81
CA ARG A 79 -6.25 -1.72 -14.02
C ARG A 79 -6.53 -2.96 -14.82
N LYS A 80 -5.74 -3.24 -15.85
CA LYS A 80 -5.86 -4.44 -16.70
C LYS A 80 -5.73 -5.74 -15.89
N HIS A 81 -4.90 -5.71 -14.82
CA HIS A 81 -4.75 -6.81 -13.87
C HIS A 81 -5.80 -6.79 -12.74
N GLY A 82 -6.82 -5.95 -12.85
CA GLY A 82 -7.97 -5.95 -11.95
C GLY A 82 -7.75 -5.21 -10.63
N VAL A 83 -6.67 -4.44 -10.51
CA VAL A 83 -6.46 -3.59 -9.33
C VAL A 83 -7.28 -2.31 -9.47
N LYS A 84 -8.02 -1.96 -8.42
CA LYS A 84 -8.79 -0.71 -8.34
C LYS A 84 -7.89 0.43 -7.87
N LEU A 85 -8.08 1.62 -8.43
CA LEU A 85 -7.30 2.81 -8.08
C LEU A 85 -8.19 3.90 -7.50
N ALA A 86 -7.89 4.31 -6.28
CA ALA A 86 -8.46 5.48 -5.58
C ALA A 86 -7.37 6.56 -5.47
N LEU A 87 -7.18 7.31 -6.56
CA LEU A 87 -6.14 8.34 -6.68
C LEU A 87 -6.67 9.73 -6.30
N GLY A 88 -5.84 10.53 -5.65
CA GLY A 88 -6.20 11.86 -5.16
C GLY A 88 -6.93 11.82 -3.82
N TYR A 89 -6.92 10.70 -3.10
CA TYR A 89 -7.60 10.53 -1.81
C TYR A 89 -6.63 10.50 -0.65
N SER A 90 -6.90 11.31 0.36
CA SER A 90 -6.13 11.35 1.61
C SER A 90 -6.74 10.42 2.64
N VAL A 91 -5.95 9.54 3.21
CA VAL A 91 -6.33 8.70 4.33
C VAL A 91 -6.26 9.51 5.61
N GLU A 92 -7.32 9.48 6.43
CA GLU A 92 -7.41 10.15 7.72
C GLU A 92 -7.30 9.17 8.90
N GLY A 93 -7.57 7.89 8.65
CA GLY A 93 -7.52 6.88 9.71
C GLY A 93 -8.01 5.53 9.26
N PHE A 94 -8.18 4.65 10.23
CA PHE A 94 -8.67 3.29 10.04
C PHE A 94 -9.69 2.97 11.13
N ALA A 95 -10.67 2.15 10.81
CA ALA A 95 -11.67 1.66 11.77
C ALA A 95 -11.93 0.16 11.53
N GLU A 96 -11.99 -0.62 12.59
CA GLU A 96 -12.39 -2.01 12.47
C GLU A 96 -13.89 -2.11 12.17
N ARG A 97 -14.21 -2.93 11.18
CA ARG A 97 -15.58 -3.17 10.76
C ARG A 97 -15.73 -4.52 10.07
N ASP A 98 -16.79 -5.22 10.40
CA ASP A 98 -17.23 -6.45 9.72
C ASP A 98 -16.11 -7.50 9.52
N GLY A 99 -15.20 -7.62 10.50
CA GLY A 99 -14.08 -8.55 10.45
C GLY A 99 -12.88 -8.10 9.62
N GLY A 100 -12.93 -6.88 9.07
CA GLY A 100 -11.84 -6.23 8.32
C GLY A 100 -11.54 -4.83 8.84
N LEU A 101 -11.00 -3.99 7.96
CA LEU A 101 -10.67 -2.59 8.22
C LEU A 101 -11.29 -1.67 7.17
N ASP A 102 -11.93 -0.61 7.63
CA ASP A 102 -12.30 0.53 6.81
C ASP A 102 -11.15 1.55 6.79
N VAL A 103 -10.69 1.88 5.60
CA VAL A 103 -9.77 3.00 5.37
C VAL A 103 -10.60 4.27 5.23
N LEU A 104 -10.50 5.14 6.23
CA LEU A 104 -11.25 6.40 6.29
C LEU A 104 -10.58 7.44 5.39
N LEU A 105 -11.34 7.98 4.45
CA LEU A 105 -10.87 8.94 3.46
C LEU A 105 -11.46 10.32 3.72
N LYS A 106 -10.66 11.35 3.49
CA LYS A 106 -11.11 12.74 3.59
C LYS A 106 -12.17 13.03 2.53
N ASP A 107 -13.34 13.49 2.98
CA ASP A 107 -14.48 13.92 2.12
C ASP A 107 -14.96 12.86 1.11
N GLN A 108 -14.70 11.56 1.40
CA GLN A 108 -15.07 10.44 0.55
C GLN A 108 -15.57 9.26 1.41
N PRO A 109 -16.38 8.35 0.84
CA PRO A 109 -16.73 7.09 1.51
C PRO A 109 -15.47 6.27 1.86
N SER A 110 -15.51 5.57 2.98
CA SER A 110 -14.45 4.64 3.36
C SER A 110 -14.32 3.49 2.36
N ILE A 111 -13.11 2.92 2.29
CA ILE A 111 -12.83 1.72 1.49
C ILE A 111 -12.57 0.58 2.47
N HIS A 112 -13.36 -0.47 2.36
CA HIS A 112 -13.24 -1.68 3.17
C HIS A 112 -12.24 -2.66 2.58
N GLY A 113 -11.48 -3.36 3.45
CA GLY A 113 -10.63 -4.49 3.10
C GLY A 113 -10.49 -5.45 4.27
N ASP A 114 -10.34 -6.74 3.98
CA ASP A 114 -10.07 -7.76 5.00
C ASP A 114 -8.69 -7.54 5.64
N MET A 115 -7.78 -6.90 4.89
CA MET A 115 -6.48 -6.45 5.35
C MET A 115 -6.08 -5.11 4.71
N VAL A 116 -5.18 -4.40 5.37
CA VAL A 116 -4.62 -3.14 4.87
C VAL A 116 -3.10 -3.18 4.99
N VAL A 117 -2.41 -2.76 3.94
CA VAL A 117 -0.94 -2.62 3.94
C VAL A 117 -0.54 -1.17 3.69
N LEU A 118 0.30 -0.63 4.56
CA LEU A 118 0.82 0.72 4.46
C LEU A 118 2.16 0.74 3.73
N ALA A 119 2.22 1.46 2.61
CA ALA A 119 3.43 1.68 1.80
C ALA A 119 3.60 3.18 1.49
N ILE A 120 3.48 4.02 2.52
CA ILE A 120 3.42 5.48 2.40
C ILE A 120 4.77 6.19 2.31
N GLY A 121 5.85 5.45 2.21
CA GLY A 121 7.21 5.94 2.03
C GLY A 121 8.19 5.32 3.01
N VAL A 122 9.47 5.55 2.75
CA VAL A 122 10.59 5.05 3.53
C VAL A 122 11.54 6.21 3.84
N THR A 123 12.22 6.14 4.98
CA THR A 123 13.34 7.02 5.29
C THR A 123 14.63 6.24 5.03
N PRO A 124 15.53 6.72 4.16
CA PRO A 124 16.80 6.07 3.92
C PRO A 124 17.63 5.96 5.19
N GLU A 125 18.25 4.79 5.43
CA GLU A 125 19.21 4.63 6.52
C GLU A 125 20.53 5.28 6.15
N SER A 126 20.76 6.45 6.66
CA SER A 126 21.92 7.30 6.33
C SER A 126 22.90 7.47 7.48
N THR A 127 22.72 6.72 8.58
CA THR A 127 23.53 6.88 9.80
C THR A 127 25.02 6.67 9.52
N LEU A 128 25.37 5.60 8.82
CA LEU A 128 26.77 5.30 8.50
C LEU A 128 27.43 6.42 7.67
N ALA A 129 26.71 6.97 6.70
CA ALA A 129 27.21 8.07 5.87
C ALA A 129 27.38 9.36 6.70
N ARG A 130 26.45 9.64 7.59
CA ARG A 130 26.53 10.78 8.50
C ARG A 130 27.73 10.65 9.44
N ASP A 131 27.93 9.47 10.03
CA ASP A 131 29.02 9.20 10.98
C ASP A 131 30.39 9.26 10.27
N ALA A 132 30.44 8.93 8.98
CA ALA A 132 31.60 9.10 8.13
C ALA A 132 31.84 10.53 7.65
N GLY A 133 31.00 11.50 8.02
CA GLY A 133 31.14 12.90 7.66
C GLY A 133 30.79 13.21 6.19
N LEU A 134 30.05 12.33 5.51
CA LEU A 134 29.60 12.55 4.14
C LEU A 134 28.42 13.55 4.09
N ALA A 135 28.36 14.33 3.02
CA ALA A 135 27.21 15.16 2.74
C ALA A 135 25.99 14.28 2.43
N LEU A 136 24.88 14.57 3.11
CA LEU A 136 23.61 13.88 2.89
C LEU A 136 22.69 14.76 2.05
N GLY A 137 21.94 14.15 1.13
CA GLY A 137 20.92 14.80 0.34
C GLY A 137 19.58 14.95 1.08
#